data_4bc8d9e2de914a957a024fe40dd3a69a
#
_entry.id   4bc8d9e2de914a957a024fe40dd3a69a
#
_cell.length_a   1.000
_cell.length_b   1.000
_cell.length_c   1.000
_cell.angle_alpha   90.00
_cell.angle_beta   90.00
_cell.angle_gamma   90.00
#
_symmetry.space_group_name_H-M   'P 1'
#
loop_
_entity.id
_entity.type
_entity.pdbx_description
1 polymer ?
#
loop_
_entity_poly.entity_id
_entity_poly.type
_entity_poly.pdbx_seq_one_letter_code
_entity_poly.pdbx_strand_id
1 'polypeptide(L)'
;SYNLKTDSAYRVMHGYPHVRSYRTDVQAVCDSLVFNSKVNILSLYHDPIAWSDDRQILGEEINVFTNDSTIDSVYIERQALIVQSLPDSALFNQVAGNLMQAFFRNGDIYQTRVDGNAILVNFPMEKDSTFLYQNYCEAAKLRVDVRDKKMQRFWAGPNPIAKTYPIGMAPPEHNRL
;
A
#
# COMPACT_ATOMS: atom_id res chain seq x y z
N SER A 1 17.71 -22.30 -6.82
CA SER A 1 18.38 -23.55 -6.45
C SER A 1 17.40 -24.53 -5.86
N TYR A 2 17.53 -25.80 -6.26
CA TYR A 2 16.68 -26.90 -5.77
C TYR A 2 17.46 -27.65 -4.69
N ASN A 3 16.92 -27.79 -3.51
CA ASN A 3 17.54 -28.59 -2.45
C ASN A 3 16.75 -29.87 -2.26
N LEU A 4 17.30 -31.00 -2.76
CA LEU A 4 16.64 -32.30 -2.80
C LEU A 4 16.86 -33.17 -1.52
N LYS A 5 17.46 -32.63 -0.46
CA LYS A 5 17.92 -33.43 0.69
C LYS A 5 17.09 -33.30 1.97
N THR A 6 15.97 -32.57 1.98
CA THR A 6 15.08 -32.51 3.12
C THR A 6 13.62 -32.70 2.67
N ASP A 7 12.79 -33.32 3.49
CA ASP A 7 11.36 -33.61 3.29
C ASP A 7 10.48 -32.38 2.96
N SER A 8 11.08 -31.22 2.75
CA SER A 8 10.47 -29.98 2.34
C SER A 8 11.30 -29.32 1.22
N ALA A 9 11.10 -29.79 -0.03
CA ALA A 9 11.66 -29.10 -1.18
C ALA A 9 11.05 -27.69 -1.29
N TYR A 10 11.86 -26.65 -1.19
CA TYR A 10 11.42 -25.26 -1.40
C TYR A 10 12.15 -24.65 -2.60
N ARG A 11 11.48 -23.69 -3.24
CA ARG A 11 12.04 -22.95 -4.37
C ARG A 11 12.40 -21.54 -3.92
N VAL A 12 13.62 -21.11 -4.27
CA VAL A 12 14.01 -19.71 -4.21
C VAL A 12 14.26 -19.23 -5.64
N MET A 13 13.52 -18.23 -6.06
CA MET A 13 13.65 -17.62 -7.37
C MET A 13 14.22 -16.23 -7.21
N HIS A 14 15.23 -15.90 -7.98
CA HIS A 14 15.83 -14.57 -8.06
C HIS A 14 15.64 -14.00 -9.46
N GLY A 15 15.21 -12.77 -9.56
CA GLY A 15 15.14 -12.00 -10.80
C GLY A 15 16.01 -10.76 -10.70
N TYR A 16 16.84 -10.48 -11.73
CA TYR A 16 17.74 -9.34 -11.89
C TYR A 16 17.95 -9.04 -13.38
N PRO A 17 18.25 -7.81 -13.79
CA PRO A 17 17.73 -6.53 -13.33
C PRO A 17 16.40 -6.20 -14.03
N HIS A 18 15.72 -5.11 -13.64
CA HIS A 18 14.48 -4.61 -14.26
C HIS A 18 13.38 -5.65 -14.35
N VAL A 19 13.03 -6.24 -13.22
CA VAL A 19 12.02 -7.31 -13.15
C VAL A 19 10.62 -6.72 -13.27
N ARG A 20 9.79 -7.37 -14.11
CA ARG A 20 8.35 -7.14 -14.17
C ARG A 20 7.64 -8.41 -13.74
N SER A 21 6.80 -8.30 -12.73
CA SER A 21 5.96 -9.39 -12.23
C SER A 21 4.50 -9.11 -12.55
N TYR A 22 3.83 -10.11 -13.12
CA TYR A 22 2.41 -10.03 -13.42
C TYR A 22 1.67 -11.15 -12.72
N ARG A 23 0.64 -10.77 -12.03
CA ARG A 23 -0.35 -11.67 -11.48
C ARG A 23 -1.73 -11.09 -11.79
N THR A 24 -2.79 -11.87 -11.71
CA THR A 24 -4.14 -11.44 -12.09
C THR A 24 -4.62 -10.23 -11.30
N ASP A 25 -4.16 -10.12 -10.05
CA ASP A 25 -4.59 -9.12 -9.07
C ASP A 25 -3.53 -8.05 -8.76
N VAL A 26 -2.24 -8.30 -9.13
CA VAL A 26 -1.15 -7.38 -8.83
C VAL A 26 -0.10 -7.40 -9.93
N GLN A 27 0.38 -6.22 -10.28
CA GLN A 27 1.53 -6.02 -11.16
C GLN A 27 2.62 -5.30 -10.35
N ALA A 28 3.88 -5.65 -10.60
CA ALA A 28 5.00 -4.99 -9.94
C ALA A 28 6.18 -4.82 -10.88
N VAL A 29 6.91 -3.72 -10.66
CA VAL A 29 8.21 -3.44 -11.28
C VAL A 29 9.21 -3.18 -10.17
N CYS A 30 10.37 -3.81 -10.25
CA CYS A 30 11.46 -3.63 -9.31
C CYS A 30 12.79 -3.91 -9.98
N ASP A 31 13.88 -3.52 -9.36
CA ASP A 31 15.21 -3.83 -9.89
C ASP A 31 15.59 -5.28 -9.56
N SER A 32 15.22 -5.77 -8.40
CA SER A 32 15.44 -7.17 -8.03
C SER A 32 14.26 -7.76 -7.25
N LEU A 33 14.05 -9.06 -7.47
CA LEU A 33 12.96 -9.84 -6.91
C LEU A 33 13.49 -11.14 -6.32
N VAL A 34 13.03 -11.50 -5.12
CA VAL A 34 13.31 -12.79 -4.49
C VAL A 34 11.98 -13.42 -4.05
N PHE A 35 11.71 -14.61 -4.55
CA PHE A 35 10.59 -15.42 -4.07
C PHE A 35 11.09 -16.64 -3.30
N ASN A 36 10.58 -16.83 -2.09
CA ASN A 36 10.88 -17.97 -1.24
C ASN A 36 9.60 -18.77 -0.95
N SER A 37 9.49 -19.94 -1.56
CA SER A 37 8.30 -20.77 -1.44
C SER A 37 8.15 -21.48 -0.09
N LYS A 38 9.21 -21.53 0.71
CA LYS A 38 9.15 -22.13 2.08
C LYS A 38 8.33 -21.28 3.02
N VAL A 39 8.41 -19.97 2.87
CA VAL A 39 7.73 -18.99 3.71
C VAL A 39 6.66 -18.21 2.95
N ASN A 40 6.50 -18.48 1.66
CA ASN A 40 5.54 -17.83 0.76
C ASN A 40 5.67 -16.29 0.76
N ILE A 41 6.91 -15.81 0.69
CA ILE A 41 7.23 -14.37 0.65
C ILE A 41 7.84 -14.04 -0.71
N LEU A 42 7.30 -13.00 -1.32
CA LEU A 42 7.86 -12.33 -2.47
C LEU A 42 8.42 -10.98 -2.03
N SER A 43 9.73 -10.82 -2.11
CA SER A 43 10.44 -9.58 -1.75
C SER A 43 10.87 -8.84 -3.01
N LEU A 44 10.52 -7.56 -3.07
CA LEU A 44 10.84 -6.62 -4.15
C LEU A 44 11.76 -5.55 -3.58
N TYR A 45 12.89 -5.30 -4.25
CA TYR A 45 13.95 -4.41 -3.78
C TYR A 45 14.25 -3.31 -4.79
N HIS A 46 14.84 -2.21 -4.28
CA HIS A 46 15.32 -1.06 -5.03
C HIS A 46 14.17 -0.31 -5.72
N ASP A 47 13.48 0.47 -4.90
CA ASP A 47 12.38 1.35 -5.29
C ASP A 47 11.28 0.63 -6.11
N PRO A 48 10.75 -0.49 -5.59
CA PRO A 48 9.69 -1.21 -6.24
C PRO A 48 8.42 -0.38 -6.34
N ILE A 49 7.66 -0.60 -7.42
CA ILE A 49 6.31 -0.08 -7.58
C ILE A 49 5.39 -1.27 -7.87
N ALA A 50 4.33 -1.39 -7.08
CA ALA A 50 3.30 -2.39 -7.31
C ALA A 50 1.96 -1.70 -7.58
N TRP A 51 1.15 -2.31 -8.45
CA TRP A 51 -0.19 -1.85 -8.78
C TRP A 51 -1.20 -2.94 -8.46
N SER A 52 -2.25 -2.58 -7.79
CA SER A 52 -3.38 -3.44 -7.50
C SER A 52 -4.65 -2.62 -7.70
N ASP A 53 -5.40 -2.95 -8.76
CA ASP A 53 -6.63 -2.27 -9.15
C ASP A 53 -6.42 -0.75 -9.32
N ASP A 54 -7.09 0.07 -8.52
CA ASP A 54 -6.97 1.54 -8.51
C ASP A 54 -5.84 2.08 -7.61
N ARG A 55 -4.99 1.19 -7.07
CA ARG A 55 -3.95 1.54 -6.10
C ARG A 55 -2.55 1.33 -6.65
N GLN A 56 -1.68 2.23 -6.25
CA GLN A 56 -0.24 2.15 -6.45
C GLN A 56 0.45 2.09 -5.09
N ILE A 57 1.39 1.17 -4.94
CA ILE A 57 2.15 0.91 -3.71
C ILE A 57 3.62 1.14 -4.01
N LEU A 58 4.26 1.99 -3.22
CA LEU A 58 5.67 2.37 -3.37
C LEU A 58 6.40 2.25 -2.03
N GLY A 59 7.70 2.02 -2.09
CA GLY A 59 8.60 1.96 -0.96
C GLY A 59 10.01 1.60 -1.42
N GLU A 60 10.99 1.59 -0.52
CA GLU A 60 12.35 1.11 -0.87
C GLU A 60 12.42 -0.42 -0.94
N GLU A 61 11.55 -1.09 -0.17
CA GLU A 61 11.39 -2.53 -0.15
C GLU A 61 9.92 -2.89 0.05
N ILE A 62 9.41 -3.85 -0.71
CA ILE A 62 8.06 -4.38 -0.57
C ILE A 62 8.12 -5.89 -0.39
N ASN A 63 7.59 -6.38 0.73
CA ASN A 63 7.46 -7.80 1.03
C ASN A 63 5.99 -8.21 0.94
N VAL A 64 5.68 -9.09 0.00
CA VAL A 64 4.34 -9.62 -0.23
C VAL A 64 4.23 -11.01 0.38
N PHE A 65 3.37 -11.15 1.35
CA PHE A 65 3.05 -12.42 1.99
C PHE A 65 1.84 -13.04 1.31
N THR A 66 2.01 -14.25 0.83
CA THR A 66 0.94 -14.97 0.12
C THR A 66 0.49 -16.17 0.93
N ASN A 67 -0.80 -16.51 0.82
CA ASN A 67 -1.38 -17.74 1.32
C ASN A 67 -2.02 -18.47 0.14
N ASP A 68 -1.55 -19.70 -0.13
CA ASP A 68 -1.92 -20.53 -1.29
C ASP A 68 -1.85 -19.77 -2.63
N SER A 69 -2.92 -19.12 -3.04
CA SER A 69 -3.00 -18.40 -4.31
C SER A 69 -3.35 -16.91 -4.14
N THR A 70 -3.50 -16.41 -2.93
CA THR A 70 -3.93 -15.03 -2.67
C THR A 70 -2.89 -14.26 -1.88
N ILE A 71 -2.94 -12.92 -1.99
CA ILE A 71 -2.17 -12.03 -1.15
C ILE A 71 -2.86 -11.94 0.22
N ASP A 72 -2.09 -12.17 1.29
CA ASP A 72 -2.53 -12.04 2.66
C ASP A 72 -2.20 -10.65 3.21
N SER A 73 -0.94 -10.26 3.08
CA SER A 73 -0.49 -8.94 3.50
C SER A 73 0.69 -8.45 2.69
N VAL A 74 0.89 -7.13 2.70
CA VAL A 74 2.03 -6.45 2.09
C VAL A 74 2.69 -5.59 3.16
N TYR A 75 3.99 -5.76 3.34
CA TYR A 75 4.81 -4.98 4.24
C TYR A 75 5.73 -4.08 3.41
N ILE A 76 5.68 -2.77 3.66
CA ILE A 76 6.42 -1.77 2.90
C ILE A 76 7.38 -1.08 3.86
N GLU A 77 8.65 -1.16 3.55
CA GLU A 77 9.70 -0.57 4.37
C GLU A 77 10.29 0.67 3.72
N ARG A 78 10.47 1.67 4.53
CA ARG A 78 11.06 2.96 4.22
C ARG A 78 10.35 3.71 3.09
N GLN A 79 9.99 4.96 3.37
CA GLN A 79 9.27 5.83 2.43
C GLN A 79 8.02 5.15 1.84
N ALA A 80 7.28 4.45 2.70
CA ALA A 80 6.08 3.73 2.30
C ALA A 80 4.98 4.71 1.86
N LEU A 81 4.39 4.45 0.69
CA LEU A 81 3.30 5.25 0.13
C LEU A 81 2.30 4.35 -0.58
N ILE A 82 1.02 4.51 -0.26
CA ILE A 82 -0.09 3.96 -1.04
C ILE A 82 -0.90 5.13 -1.60
N VAL A 83 -1.13 5.10 -2.90
CA VAL A 83 -1.94 6.07 -3.64
C VAL A 83 -3.13 5.36 -4.25
N GLN A 84 -4.33 5.88 -4.04
CA GLN A 84 -5.56 5.40 -4.65
C GLN A 84 -6.15 6.47 -5.55
N SER A 85 -6.35 6.14 -6.82
CA SER A 85 -7.08 7.00 -7.77
C SER A 85 -8.56 7.04 -7.41
N LEU A 86 -9.14 8.23 -7.42
CA LEU A 86 -10.57 8.39 -7.21
C LEU A 86 -11.30 8.46 -8.55
N PRO A 87 -12.48 7.82 -8.65
CA PRO A 87 -13.22 7.75 -9.92
C PRO A 87 -13.60 9.14 -10.44
N ASP A 88 -13.54 9.31 -11.74
CA ASP A 88 -13.95 10.51 -12.48
C ASP A 88 -13.31 11.82 -11.96
N SER A 89 -12.11 11.72 -11.39
CA SER A 89 -11.40 12.88 -10.84
C SER A 89 -9.89 12.79 -11.03
N ALA A 90 -9.20 13.92 -10.84
CA ALA A 90 -7.73 13.97 -10.71
C ALA A 90 -7.27 13.95 -9.25
N LEU A 91 -8.10 13.44 -8.34
CA LEU A 91 -7.83 13.38 -6.91
C LEU A 91 -7.31 12.00 -6.53
N PHE A 92 -6.48 11.97 -5.49
CA PHE A 92 -5.86 10.75 -4.99
C PHE A 92 -5.94 10.70 -3.48
N ASN A 93 -6.51 9.63 -2.94
CA ASN A 93 -6.29 9.29 -1.53
C ASN A 93 -4.86 8.80 -1.37
N GLN A 94 -4.18 9.23 -0.32
CA GLN A 94 -2.78 8.89 -0.09
C GLN A 94 -2.56 8.54 1.38
N VAL A 95 -1.77 7.51 1.63
CA VAL A 95 -1.29 7.13 2.95
C VAL A 95 0.22 6.96 2.87
N ALA A 96 0.95 7.68 3.69
CA ALA A 96 2.42 7.63 3.72
C ALA A 96 2.96 7.40 5.13
N GLY A 97 4.18 6.91 5.23
CA GLY A 97 4.92 6.76 6.47
C GLY A 97 6.23 6.01 6.31
N ASN A 98 6.92 5.80 7.43
CA ASN A 98 8.20 5.09 7.40
C ASN A 98 8.02 3.59 7.14
N LEU A 99 7.06 2.98 7.84
CA LEU A 99 6.70 1.57 7.69
C LEU A 99 5.20 1.47 7.47
N MET A 100 4.80 0.58 6.58
CA MET A 100 3.38 0.36 6.31
C MET A 100 3.10 -1.13 6.14
N GLN A 101 1.96 -1.56 6.67
CA GLN A 101 1.45 -2.91 6.50
C GLN A 101 0.01 -2.83 6.00
N ALA A 102 -0.23 -3.40 4.83
CA ALA A 102 -1.56 -3.51 4.25
C ALA A 102 -2.04 -4.96 4.29
N PHE A 103 -3.24 -5.18 4.78
CA PHE A 103 -3.89 -6.49 4.90
C PHE A 103 -4.96 -6.64 3.86
N PHE A 104 -4.98 -7.80 3.22
CA PHE A 104 -5.87 -8.12 2.10
C PHE A 104 -6.87 -9.20 2.49
N ARG A 105 -8.04 -9.11 1.91
CA ARG A 105 -9.08 -10.14 1.94
C ARG A 105 -9.78 -10.17 0.59
N ASN A 106 -9.81 -11.34 -0.05
CA ASN A 106 -10.38 -11.51 -1.40
C ASN A 106 -9.82 -10.52 -2.45
N GLY A 107 -8.51 -10.21 -2.37
CA GLY A 107 -7.85 -9.29 -3.28
C GLY A 107 -7.99 -7.80 -2.93
N ASP A 108 -8.83 -7.44 -1.96
CA ASP A 108 -9.02 -6.05 -1.53
C ASP A 108 -8.33 -5.75 -0.21
N ILE A 109 -7.75 -4.55 -0.08
CA ILE A 109 -7.23 -4.05 1.18
C ILE A 109 -8.41 -3.80 2.14
N TYR A 110 -8.36 -4.40 3.33
CA TYR A 110 -9.35 -4.13 4.38
C TYR A 110 -8.79 -3.33 5.56
N GLN A 111 -7.48 -3.32 5.72
CA GLN A 111 -6.82 -2.52 6.77
C GLN A 111 -5.41 -2.12 6.32
N THR A 112 -5.02 -0.89 6.64
CA THR A 112 -3.65 -0.40 6.52
C THR A 112 -3.18 0.14 7.87
N ARG A 113 -1.98 -0.23 8.28
CA ARG A 113 -1.30 0.27 9.49
C ARG A 113 -0.03 0.98 9.06
N VAL A 114 0.23 2.13 9.65
CA VAL A 114 1.40 2.96 9.38
C VAL A 114 2.11 3.27 10.68
N ASP A 115 3.41 3.13 10.70
CA ASP A 115 4.27 3.42 11.84
C ASP A 115 5.39 4.37 11.43
N GLY A 116 5.49 5.47 12.15
CA GLY A 116 6.48 6.53 11.94
C GLY A 116 6.10 7.52 10.84
N ASN A 117 5.99 8.79 11.22
CA ASN A 117 5.66 9.90 10.32
C ASN A 117 4.44 9.61 9.42
N ALA A 118 3.39 9.07 10.03
CA ALA A 118 2.19 8.69 9.30
C ALA A 118 1.43 9.91 8.82
N ILE A 119 1.08 9.94 7.52
CA ILE A 119 0.30 10.99 6.88
C ILE A 119 -0.87 10.33 6.13
N LEU A 120 -2.05 10.91 6.25
CA LEU A 120 -3.24 10.55 5.50
C LEU A 120 -3.78 11.76 4.76
N VAL A 121 -3.97 11.62 3.46
CA VAL A 121 -4.77 12.53 2.63
C VAL A 121 -5.98 11.77 2.12
N ASN A 122 -7.16 12.27 2.39
CA ASN A 122 -8.41 11.61 2.02
C ASN A 122 -9.44 12.61 1.52
N PHE A 123 -10.12 12.23 0.45
CA PHE A 123 -11.23 12.98 -0.13
C PHE A 123 -12.52 12.18 0.09
N PRO A 124 -13.34 12.51 1.08
CA PRO A 124 -14.61 11.83 1.28
C PRO A 124 -15.56 12.12 0.12
N MET A 125 -16.14 11.06 -0.42
CA MET A 125 -17.13 11.18 -1.49
C MET A 125 -18.52 11.39 -0.91
N GLU A 126 -19.19 12.42 -1.34
CA GLU A 126 -20.56 12.72 -0.98
C GLU A 126 -21.55 11.73 -1.65
N LYS A 127 -22.81 11.77 -1.24
CA LYS A 127 -23.86 10.87 -1.76
C LYS A 127 -24.13 11.03 -3.25
N ASP A 128 -23.88 12.23 -3.79
CA ASP A 128 -24.02 12.56 -5.21
C ASP A 128 -22.72 12.32 -6.04
N SER A 129 -21.75 11.59 -5.43
CA SER A 129 -20.44 11.30 -6.02
C SER A 129 -19.55 12.53 -6.24
N THR A 130 -19.80 13.63 -5.56
CA THR A 130 -18.93 14.81 -5.55
C THR A 130 -17.91 14.77 -4.41
N PHE A 131 -16.83 15.53 -4.58
CA PHE A 131 -15.81 15.73 -3.55
C PHE A 131 -15.79 17.20 -3.15
N LEU A 132 -16.12 17.50 -1.90
CA LEU A 132 -16.21 18.86 -1.36
C LEU A 132 -15.04 19.23 -0.47
N TYR A 133 -14.42 18.23 0.17
CA TYR A 133 -13.41 18.43 1.20
C TYR A 133 -12.20 17.55 0.98
N GLN A 134 -11.07 18.04 1.47
CA GLN A 134 -9.83 17.29 1.64
C GLN A 134 -9.50 17.21 3.11
N ASN A 135 -9.37 15.99 3.62
CA ASN A 135 -8.86 15.73 4.96
C ASN A 135 -7.37 15.48 4.90
N TYR A 136 -6.62 16.08 5.81
CA TYR A 136 -5.21 15.86 6.03
C TYR A 136 -4.98 15.50 7.50
N CYS A 137 -4.23 14.44 7.77
CA CYS A 137 -3.91 14.01 9.12
C CYS A 137 -2.45 13.57 9.21
N GLU A 138 -1.75 14.05 10.21
CA GLU A 138 -0.41 13.61 10.61
C GLU A 138 -0.46 12.96 11.99
N ALA A 139 0.29 11.89 12.20
CA ALA A 139 0.45 11.26 13.50
C ALA A 139 1.74 10.41 13.54
N ALA A 140 2.14 9.98 14.73
CA ALA A 140 3.23 9.00 14.85
C ALA A 140 2.82 7.63 14.27
N LYS A 141 1.55 7.25 14.46
CA LYS A 141 0.97 6.00 13.95
C LYS A 141 -0.43 6.25 13.40
N LEU A 142 -0.81 5.45 12.42
CA LEU A 142 -2.11 5.54 11.79
C LEU A 142 -2.63 4.14 11.45
N ARG A 143 -3.94 3.96 11.60
CA ARG A 143 -4.65 2.78 11.13
C ARG A 143 -5.86 3.22 10.32
N VAL A 144 -5.99 2.67 9.14
CA VAL A 144 -7.11 2.91 8.23
C VAL A 144 -7.85 1.59 8.02
N ASP A 145 -9.13 1.56 8.31
CA ASP A 145 -10.00 0.43 8.00
C ASP A 145 -10.82 0.74 6.74
N VAL A 146 -10.80 -0.19 5.78
CA VAL A 146 -11.40 -0.05 4.46
C VAL A 146 -12.46 -1.13 4.27
N ARG A 147 -13.59 -0.77 3.68
CA ARG A 147 -14.65 -1.69 3.24
C ARG A 147 -15.18 -1.24 1.90
N ASP A 148 -15.34 -2.18 0.96
CA ASP A 148 -15.84 -1.91 -0.38
C ASP A 148 -15.05 -0.76 -1.06
N LYS A 149 -13.72 -0.80 -0.95
CA LYS A 149 -12.75 0.19 -1.47
C LYS A 149 -12.90 1.59 -0.88
N LYS A 150 -13.73 1.77 0.15
CA LYS A 150 -13.96 3.05 0.83
C LYS A 150 -13.43 3.03 2.25
N MET A 151 -12.78 4.11 2.66
CA MET A 151 -12.39 4.29 4.06
C MET A 151 -13.65 4.34 4.94
N GLN A 152 -13.72 3.46 5.94
CA GLN A 152 -14.81 3.42 6.91
C GLN A 152 -14.48 4.22 8.16
N ARG A 153 -13.26 4.08 8.63
CA ARG A 153 -12.74 4.81 9.78
C ARG A 153 -11.23 4.82 9.76
N PHE A 154 -10.67 5.77 10.47
CA PHE A 154 -9.25 5.77 10.77
C PHE A 154 -9.00 6.09 12.25
N TRP A 155 -7.87 5.67 12.73
CA TRP A 155 -7.34 6.02 14.03
C TRP A 155 -5.94 6.61 13.82
N ALA A 156 -5.64 7.70 14.53
CA ALA A 156 -4.35 8.36 14.48
C ALA A 156 -3.88 8.70 15.88
N GLY A 157 -2.61 8.53 16.17
CA GLY A 157 -2.04 8.84 17.49
C GLY A 157 -0.60 8.37 17.64
N PRO A 158 0.08 8.74 18.74
CA PRO A 158 -0.27 9.84 19.62
C PRO A 158 -0.12 11.22 18.93
N ASN A 159 -0.71 12.24 19.53
CA ASN A 159 -0.63 13.65 19.10
C ASN A 159 -0.99 13.89 17.63
N PRO A 160 -2.19 13.47 17.17
CA PRO A 160 -2.60 13.68 15.79
C PRO A 160 -2.82 15.17 15.51
N ILE A 161 -2.42 15.60 14.32
CA ILE A 161 -2.79 16.89 13.74
C ILE A 161 -3.72 16.60 12.58
N ALA A 162 -4.96 17.07 12.65
CA ALA A 162 -5.95 16.86 11.60
C ALA A 162 -6.51 18.21 11.13
N LYS A 163 -6.63 18.34 9.81
CA LYS A 163 -7.18 19.53 9.14
C LYS A 163 -8.10 19.12 8.03
N THR A 164 -9.15 19.88 7.82
CA THR A 164 -10.08 19.71 6.70
C THR A 164 -10.10 21.00 5.89
N TYR A 165 -9.95 20.88 4.60
CA TYR A 165 -9.94 21.99 3.67
C TYR A 165 -11.09 21.83 2.65
N PRO A 166 -11.77 22.90 2.25
CA PRO A 166 -12.54 22.87 1.01
C PRO A 166 -11.66 22.48 -0.18
N ILE A 167 -12.24 21.81 -1.18
CA ILE A 167 -11.51 21.42 -2.39
C ILE A 167 -10.78 22.63 -3.00
N GLY A 168 -9.52 22.42 -3.36
CA GLY A 168 -8.65 23.43 -3.95
C GLY A 168 -8.06 24.46 -2.98
N MET A 169 -8.38 24.37 -1.68
CA MET A 169 -7.87 25.32 -0.66
C MET A 169 -6.78 24.73 0.23
N ALA A 170 -6.45 23.46 0.06
CA ALA A 170 -5.34 22.86 0.81
C ALA A 170 -3.98 23.38 0.31
N PRO A 171 -2.98 23.50 1.18
CA PRO A 171 -1.60 23.79 0.76
C PRO A 171 -1.14 22.77 -0.30
N PRO A 172 -0.39 23.20 -1.33
CA PRO A 172 0.06 22.30 -2.41
C PRO A 172 0.81 21.05 -1.94
N GLU A 173 1.59 21.16 -0.86
CA GLU A 173 2.33 20.07 -0.24
C GLU A 173 1.42 18.96 0.35
N HIS A 174 0.14 19.28 0.62
CA HIS A 174 -0.85 18.30 1.07
C HIS A 174 -1.52 17.53 -0.07
N ASN A 175 -1.26 17.91 -1.32
CA ASN A 175 -1.88 17.26 -2.49
C ASN A 175 -1.03 16.13 -3.04
N ARG A 176 0.25 16.09 -2.69
CA ARG A 176 1.21 15.10 -3.19
C ARG A 176 2.26 14.80 -2.11
N LEU A 177 2.17 13.61 -1.55
CA LEU A 177 3.10 13.09 -0.54
C LEU A 177 4.33 12.44 -1.16
#